data_f2a0f416fa51c2a477324179e470d57f
#
_entry.id   f2a0f416fa51c2a477324179e470d57f
#
_cell.length_a   1.000
_cell.length_b   1.000
_cell.length_c   1.000
_cell.angle_alpha   90.00
_cell.angle_beta   90.00
_cell.angle_gamma   90.00
#
_symmetry.space_group_name_H-M   'P 1'
#
loop_
_entity.id
_entity.type
_entity.pdbx_description
1 polymer ?
#
loop_
_entity_poly.entity_id
_entity_poly.type
_entity_poly.pdbx_seq_one_letter_code
_entity_poly.pdbx_strand_id
1 'polypeptide(L)'
;ITWQQVVMYGVGLLLIYLAIEKNYEPALLLPMGFGAILVNLPASGVLNQFMEGAGETHGIIQWLFESGIEASEAFPLLLFIGIGAMIDFGPLLSNPKMFLFGAASQFGIFFTIFMASLLGFDIKDAASIGIIGAADGPTSILVSQVLKSNYIGAIAVAAYSYMALVPIIQP
;
A
#
# COMPACT_ATOMS: atom_id res chain seq x y z
N ILE A 1 -6.84 9.21 23.85
CA ILE A 1 -7.29 8.97 22.47
C ILE A 1 -7.32 10.31 21.76
N THR A 2 -6.57 10.45 20.68
CA THR A 2 -6.56 11.65 19.84
C THR A 2 -7.66 11.56 18.78
N TRP A 3 -8.08 12.73 18.25
CA TRP A 3 -9.02 12.78 17.13
C TRP A 3 -8.53 11.97 15.92
N GLN A 4 -7.24 12.02 15.64
CA GLN A 4 -6.61 11.27 14.55
C GLN A 4 -6.78 9.76 14.73
N GLN A 5 -6.62 9.24 15.95
CA GLN A 5 -6.86 7.82 16.26
C GLN A 5 -8.31 7.40 16.02
N VAL A 6 -9.27 8.25 16.40
CA VAL A 6 -10.70 7.97 16.16
C VAL A 6 -11.00 7.89 14.66
N VAL A 7 -10.43 8.79 13.86
CA VAL A 7 -10.57 8.76 12.40
C VAL A 7 -9.97 7.47 11.84
N MET A 8 -8.78 7.05 12.32
CA MET A 8 -8.13 5.82 11.85
C MET A 8 -8.91 4.56 12.25
N TYR A 9 -9.58 4.55 13.38
CA TYR A 9 -10.51 3.46 13.72
C TYR A 9 -11.69 3.41 12.75
N GLY A 10 -12.25 4.56 12.39
CA GLY A 10 -13.31 4.65 11.38
C GLY A 10 -12.85 4.11 10.03
N VAL A 11 -11.66 4.51 9.58
CA VAL A 11 -11.06 4.02 8.34
C VAL A 11 -10.81 2.50 8.41
N GLY A 12 -10.22 2.00 9.49
CA GLY A 12 -9.96 0.57 9.67
C GLY A 12 -11.25 -0.26 9.67
N LEU A 13 -12.28 0.18 10.36
CA LEU A 13 -13.59 -0.48 10.37
C LEU A 13 -14.26 -0.45 9.00
N LEU A 14 -14.14 0.66 8.27
CA LEU A 14 -14.65 0.77 6.90
C LEU A 14 -13.96 -0.24 5.97
N LEU A 15 -12.63 -0.36 6.04
CA LEU A 15 -11.89 -1.34 5.23
C LEU A 15 -12.31 -2.78 5.56
N ILE A 16 -12.47 -3.11 6.84
CA ILE A 16 -12.96 -4.43 7.28
C ILE A 16 -14.38 -4.68 6.77
N TYR A 17 -15.27 -3.69 6.86
CA TYR A 17 -16.63 -3.77 6.34
C TYR A 17 -16.65 -4.03 4.83
N LEU A 18 -15.87 -3.28 4.07
CA LEU A 18 -15.75 -3.47 2.62
C LEU A 18 -15.20 -4.86 2.26
N ALA A 19 -14.24 -5.35 3.03
CA ALA A 19 -13.68 -6.67 2.84
C ALA A 19 -14.70 -7.78 3.07
N ILE A 20 -15.48 -7.70 4.16
CA ILE A 20 -16.40 -8.77 4.58
C ILE A 20 -17.73 -8.70 3.84
N GLU A 21 -18.38 -7.53 3.85
CA GLU A 21 -19.76 -7.39 3.31
C GLU A 21 -19.78 -7.19 1.80
N LYS A 22 -18.76 -6.53 1.24
CA LYS A 22 -18.68 -6.26 -0.20
C LYS A 22 -17.77 -7.19 -0.96
N ASN A 23 -17.04 -8.06 -0.25
CA ASN A 23 -16.02 -8.95 -0.83
C ASN A 23 -14.95 -8.22 -1.67
N TYR A 24 -14.62 -6.98 -1.28
CA TYR A 24 -13.58 -6.19 -1.94
C TYR A 24 -12.20 -6.65 -1.46
N GLU A 25 -11.56 -7.49 -2.26
CA GLU A 25 -10.21 -8.03 -2.00
C GLU A 25 -9.95 -8.33 -0.50
N PRO A 26 -10.67 -9.29 0.11
CA PRO A 26 -10.57 -9.55 1.55
C PRO A 26 -9.14 -9.86 2.00
N ALA A 27 -8.34 -10.49 1.13
CA ALA A 27 -6.95 -10.83 1.40
C ALA A 27 -6.05 -9.59 1.65
N LEU A 28 -6.43 -8.43 1.11
CA LEU A 28 -5.69 -7.17 1.28
C LEU A 28 -6.37 -6.24 2.28
N LEU A 29 -7.66 -5.96 2.09
CA LEU A 29 -8.36 -4.94 2.90
C LEU A 29 -8.52 -5.34 4.36
N LEU A 30 -8.71 -6.63 4.64
CA LEU A 30 -8.94 -7.09 6.01
C LEU A 30 -7.68 -6.94 6.89
N PRO A 31 -6.48 -7.40 6.46
CA PRO A 31 -5.24 -7.14 7.19
C PRO A 31 -4.92 -5.65 7.30
N MET A 32 -5.17 -4.85 6.25
CA MET A 32 -4.95 -3.39 6.29
C MET A 32 -5.85 -2.72 7.32
N GLY A 33 -7.14 -3.05 7.33
CA GLY A 33 -8.08 -2.49 8.30
C GLY A 33 -7.74 -2.87 9.73
N PHE A 34 -7.39 -4.13 9.96
CA PHE A 34 -6.93 -4.59 11.27
C PHE A 34 -5.63 -3.92 11.70
N GLY A 35 -4.64 -3.84 10.80
CA GLY A 35 -3.36 -3.16 11.05
C GLY A 35 -3.55 -1.69 11.38
N ALA A 36 -4.42 -0.98 10.65
CA ALA A 36 -4.73 0.42 10.90
C ALA A 36 -5.30 0.64 12.31
N ILE A 37 -6.18 -0.25 12.77
CA ILE A 37 -6.71 -0.19 14.14
C ILE A 37 -5.60 -0.50 15.14
N LEU A 38 -4.87 -1.59 14.95
CA LEU A 38 -3.85 -2.09 15.88
C LEU A 38 -2.74 -1.06 16.14
N VAL A 39 -2.23 -0.44 15.08
CA VAL A 39 -1.15 0.55 15.15
C VAL A 39 -1.60 1.85 15.84
N ASN A 40 -2.89 2.19 15.75
CA ASN A 40 -3.45 3.38 16.35
C ASN A 40 -4.04 3.16 17.76
N LEU A 41 -4.02 1.93 18.29
CA LEU A 41 -4.42 1.67 19.67
C LEU A 41 -3.43 2.31 20.65
N PRO A 42 -3.89 3.14 21.58
CA PRO A 42 -3.03 3.74 22.58
C PRO A 42 -2.44 2.65 23.50
N ALA A 43 -1.19 2.76 23.84
CA ALA A 43 -0.47 1.84 24.71
C ALA A 43 -0.52 0.35 24.27
N SER A 44 -0.65 0.12 22.96
CA SER A 44 -0.72 -1.25 22.40
C SER A 44 0.59 -2.02 22.48
N GLY A 45 1.74 -1.33 22.64
CA GLY A 45 3.07 -1.94 22.61
C GLY A 45 3.51 -2.47 21.25
N VAL A 46 2.72 -2.26 20.18
CA VAL A 46 3.06 -2.76 18.84
C VAL A 46 4.02 -1.84 18.07
N LEU A 47 4.05 -0.56 18.42
CA LEU A 47 5.05 0.42 17.98
C LEU A 47 5.99 0.76 19.12
N ASN A 48 7.14 1.37 18.75
CA ASN A 48 8.04 1.90 19.75
C ASN A 48 7.34 3.02 20.54
N GLN A 49 7.33 2.91 21.85
CA GLN A 49 6.69 3.87 22.72
C GLN A 49 7.42 3.94 24.05
N PHE A 50 7.36 5.10 24.71
CA PHE A 50 7.86 5.29 26.05
C PHE A 50 6.78 4.91 27.05
N MET A 51 7.05 3.90 27.87
CA MET A 51 6.15 3.51 28.96
C MET A 51 6.74 3.95 30.31
N GLU A 52 5.94 4.67 31.10
CA GLU A 52 6.34 5.04 32.47
C GLU A 52 6.65 3.78 33.27
N GLY A 53 7.88 3.68 33.76
CA GLY A 53 8.37 2.54 34.55
C GLY A 53 9.08 1.43 33.78
N ALA A 54 8.94 1.37 32.46
CA ALA A 54 9.63 0.38 31.61
C ALA A 54 10.62 0.99 30.61
N GLY A 55 10.61 2.33 30.45
CA GLY A 55 11.46 3.02 29.46
C GLY A 55 10.96 2.90 28.03
N GLU A 56 11.88 2.95 27.06
CA GLU A 56 11.55 2.71 25.66
C GLU A 56 11.26 1.22 25.42
N THR A 57 10.09 0.94 24.95
CA THR A 57 9.65 -0.42 24.54
C THR A 57 9.68 -0.54 23.04
N HIS A 58 10.35 -1.58 22.55
CA HIS A 58 10.40 -1.87 21.12
C HIS A 58 9.15 -2.66 20.71
N GLY A 59 8.36 -2.06 19.83
CA GLY A 59 7.15 -2.68 19.29
C GLY A 59 7.46 -3.73 18.24
N ILE A 60 6.77 -4.87 18.28
CA ILE A 60 6.98 -5.96 17.32
C ILE A 60 6.64 -5.55 15.88
N ILE A 61 5.60 -4.76 15.69
CA ILE A 61 5.22 -4.27 14.35
C ILE A 61 6.27 -3.29 13.82
N GLN A 62 6.79 -2.41 14.67
CA GLN A 62 7.88 -1.51 14.31
C GLN A 62 9.13 -2.29 13.90
N TRP A 63 9.51 -3.28 14.68
CA TRP A 63 10.66 -4.13 14.37
C TRP A 63 10.50 -4.91 13.06
N LEU A 64 9.30 -5.47 12.82
CA LEU A 64 8.99 -6.17 11.56
C LEU A 64 9.07 -5.22 10.36
N PHE A 65 8.58 -3.98 10.51
CA PHE A 65 8.65 -2.96 9.47
C PHE A 65 10.11 -2.60 9.15
N GLU A 66 10.88 -2.27 10.16
CA GLU A 66 12.30 -1.89 10.01
C GLU A 66 13.13 -3.03 9.42
N SER A 67 12.95 -4.26 9.91
CA SER A 67 13.74 -5.42 9.46
C SER A 67 13.25 -5.97 8.12
N GLY A 68 11.94 -6.05 7.92
CA GLY A 68 11.34 -6.73 6.77
C GLY A 68 11.06 -5.84 5.57
N ILE A 69 10.95 -4.53 5.76
CA ILE A 69 10.67 -3.56 4.71
C ILE A 69 11.85 -2.64 4.48
N GLU A 70 12.31 -1.90 5.51
CA GLU A 70 13.36 -0.90 5.34
C GLU A 70 14.74 -1.51 5.13
N ALA A 71 15.12 -2.52 5.91
CA ALA A 71 16.47 -3.06 5.88
C ALA A 71 16.68 -4.14 4.79
N SER A 72 15.68 -4.98 4.54
CA SER A 72 15.86 -6.17 3.71
C SER A 72 14.93 -6.28 2.50
N GLU A 73 13.90 -5.44 2.42
CA GLU A 73 12.83 -5.51 1.40
C GLU A 73 12.17 -6.91 1.28
N ALA A 74 12.39 -7.78 2.29
CA ALA A 74 11.95 -9.17 2.25
C ALA A 74 10.42 -9.30 2.23
N PHE A 75 9.71 -8.48 2.98
CA PHE A 75 8.24 -8.56 3.03
C PHE A 75 7.57 -8.13 1.73
N PRO A 76 7.97 -7.03 1.06
CA PRO A 76 7.49 -6.73 -0.28
C PRO A 76 7.71 -7.88 -1.26
N LEU A 77 8.88 -8.52 -1.22
CA LEU A 77 9.20 -9.64 -2.09
C LEU A 77 8.31 -10.86 -1.83
N LEU A 78 8.11 -11.23 -0.56
CA LEU A 78 7.20 -12.30 -0.15
C LEU A 78 5.76 -12.00 -0.54
N LEU A 79 5.34 -10.75 -0.42
CA LEU A 79 4.00 -10.32 -0.83
C LEU A 79 3.81 -10.51 -2.35
N PHE A 80 4.79 -10.13 -3.17
CA PHE A 80 4.74 -10.36 -4.62
C PHE A 80 4.64 -11.84 -4.97
N ILE A 81 5.41 -12.69 -4.30
CA ILE A 81 5.31 -14.14 -4.49
C ILE A 81 3.90 -14.64 -4.13
N GLY A 82 3.36 -14.18 -3.01
CA GLY A 82 2.02 -14.55 -2.54
C GLY A 82 0.92 -14.10 -3.51
N ILE A 83 0.94 -12.85 -3.95
CA ILE A 83 0.00 -12.31 -4.94
C ILE A 83 0.14 -13.08 -6.26
N GLY A 84 1.38 -13.30 -6.74
CA GLY A 84 1.61 -14.05 -7.97
C GLY A 84 1.05 -15.47 -7.92
N ALA A 85 1.09 -16.12 -6.76
CA ALA A 85 0.51 -17.44 -6.57
C ALA A 85 -1.03 -17.44 -6.56
N MET A 86 -1.66 -16.30 -6.26
CA MET A 86 -3.12 -16.15 -6.21
C MET A 86 -3.73 -15.73 -7.56
N ILE A 87 -2.91 -15.27 -8.52
CA ILE A 87 -3.40 -14.79 -9.81
C ILE A 87 -3.95 -15.95 -10.64
N ASP A 88 -5.19 -15.81 -11.11
CA ASP A 88 -5.78 -16.70 -12.10
C ASP A 88 -5.39 -16.24 -13.53
N PHE A 89 -4.46 -16.96 -14.12
CA PHE A 89 -4.04 -16.71 -15.50
C PHE A 89 -4.97 -17.27 -16.58
N GLY A 90 -6.01 -18.02 -16.20
CA GLY A 90 -6.95 -18.65 -17.13
C GLY A 90 -7.57 -17.66 -18.13
N PRO A 91 -8.13 -16.53 -17.70
CA PRO A 91 -8.73 -15.53 -18.60
C PRO A 91 -7.71 -14.95 -19.59
N LEU A 92 -6.49 -14.68 -19.14
CA LEU A 92 -5.42 -14.12 -19.96
C LEU A 92 -4.95 -15.11 -21.05
N LEU A 93 -4.81 -16.39 -20.69
CA LEU A 93 -4.43 -17.45 -21.62
C LEU A 93 -5.54 -17.74 -22.63
N SER A 94 -6.80 -17.62 -22.21
CA SER A 94 -7.98 -17.83 -23.08
C SER A 94 -8.18 -16.70 -24.10
N ASN A 95 -7.77 -15.47 -23.74
CA ASN A 95 -7.91 -14.31 -24.60
C ASN A 95 -6.63 -13.45 -24.62
N PRO A 96 -5.65 -13.79 -25.49
CA PRO A 96 -4.36 -13.08 -25.54
C PRO A 96 -4.47 -11.58 -25.84
N LYS A 97 -5.59 -11.10 -26.38
CA LYS A 97 -5.82 -9.65 -26.59
C LYS A 97 -5.82 -8.85 -25.29
N MET A 98 -6.06 -9.53 -24.16
CA MET A 98 -6.01 -8.87 -22.84
C MET A 98 -4.63 -8.31 -22.49
N PHE A 99 -3.54 -8.78 -23.13
CA PHE A 99 -2.22 -8.16 -23.00
C PHE A 99 -2.21 -6.67 -23.40
N LEU A 100 -3.11 -6.25 -24.28
CA LEU A 100 -3.21 -4.84 -24.68
C LEU A 100 -3.65 -3.93 -23.53
N PHE A 101 -4.40 -4.44 -22.56
CA PHE A 101 -4.75 -3.67 -21.35
C PHE A 101 -3.54 -3.37 -20.50
N GLY A 102 -2.58 -4.30 -20.42
CA GLY A 102 -1.29 -4.04 -19.77
C GLY A 102 -0.52 -2.90 -20.43
N ALA A 103 -0.50 -2.85 -21.76
CA ALA A 103 0.11 -1.75 -22.50
C ALA A 103 -0.60 -0.41 -22.25
N ALA A 104 -1.93 -0.41 -22.17
CA ALA A 104 -2.70 0.80 -21.85
C ALA A 104 -2.40 1.31 -20.43
N SER A 105 -2.26 0.40 -19.46
CA SER A 105 -1.85 0.75 -18.08
C SER A 105 -0.48 1.42 -18.04
N GLN A 106 0.49 0.91 -18.80
CA GLN A 106 1.84 1.52 -18.88
C GLN A 106 1.79 2.95 -19.42
N PHE A 107 0.91 3.21 -20.40
CA PHE A 107 0.72 4.59 -20.89
C PHE A 107 0.31 5.54 -19.77
N GLY A 108 -0.61 5.14 -18.89
CA GLY A 108 -1.05 5.95 -17.75
C GLY A 108 0.10 6.27 -16.79
N ILE A 109 0.95 5.29 -16.48
CA ILE A 109 2.13 5.47 -15.63
C ILE A 109 3.08 6.52 -16.24
N PHE A 110 3.48 6.35 -17.48
CA PHE A 110 4.41 7.28 -18.15
C PHE A 110 3.82 8.67 -18.33
N PHE A 111 2.53 8.76 -18.64
CA PHE A 111 1.84 10.03 -18.72
C PHE A 111 1.84 10.77 -17.38
N THR A 112 1.62 10.07 -16.28
CA THR A 112 1.65 10.64 -14.93
C THR A 112 3.06 11.12 -14.57
N ILE A 113 4.10 10.34 -14.89
CA ILE A 113 5.50 10.75 -14.70
C ILE A 113 5.79 12.05 -15.44
N PHE A 114 5.38 12.13 -16.71
CA PHE A 114 5.54 13.33 -17.53
C PHE A 114 4.81 14.53 -16.92
N MET A 115 3.56 14.36 -16.51
CA MET A 115 2.78 15.43 -15.90
C MET A 115 3.36 15.89 -14.55
N ALA A 116 3.79 14.97 -13.71
CA ALA A 116 4.43 15.30 -12.44
C ALA A 116 5.74 16.07 -12.66
N SER A 117 6.54 15.68 -13.65
CA SER A 117 7.76 16.41 -14.02
C SER A 117 7.45 17.82 -14.53
N LEU A 118 6.37 18.01 -15.27
CA LEU A 118 5.93 19.35 -15.70
C LEU A 118 5.46 20.22 -14.53
N LEU A 119 4.92 19.61 -13.48
CA LEU A 119 4.53 20.31 -12.25
C LEU A 119 5.74 20.67 -11.36
N GLY A 120 6.94 20.29 -11.75
CA GLY A 120 8.18 20.64 -11.06
C GLY A 120 8.65 19.64 -10.01
N PHE A 121 8.08 18.45 -9.97
CA PHE A 121 8.61 17.38 -9.13
C PHE A 121 9.94 16.86 -9.68
N ASP A 122 10.88 16.51 -8.79
CA ASP A 122 12.10 15.80 -9.19
C ASP A 122 11.75 14.48 -9.87
N ILE A 123 12.60 14.05 -10.81
CA ILE A 123 12.33 12.85 -11.61
C ILE A 123 12.12 11.59 -10.76
N LYS A 124 12.79 11.48 -9.61
CA LYS A 124 12.62 10.37 -8.66
C LYS A 124 11.24 10.40 -8.01
N ASP A 125 10.81 11.59 -7.59
CA ASP A 125 9.49 11.80 -7.00
C ASP A 125 8.39 11.60 -8.06
N ALA A 126 8.59 12.13 -9.27
CA ALA A 126 7.68 11.95 -10.39
C ALA A 126 7.51 10.46 -10.77
N ALA A 127 8.60 9.70 -10.81
CA ALA A 127 8.55 8.26 -11.07
C ALA A 127 7.83 7.50 -9.95
N SER A 128 8.07 7.87 -8.70
CA SER A 128 7.40 7.29 -7.54
C SER A 128 5.90 7.61 -7.50
N ILE A 129 5.50 8.79 -7.96
CA ILE A 129 4.09 9.17 -8.13
C ILE A 129 3.46 8.37 -9.27
N GLY A 130 4.15 8.27 -10.40
CA GLY A 130 3.65 7.58 -11.58
C GLY A 130 3.34 6.11 -11.35
N ILE A 131 4.14 5.43 -10.53
CA ILE A 131 3.96 4.00 -10.26
C ILE A 131 2.65 3.67 -9.50
N ILE A 132 2.01 4.66 -8.88
CA ILE A 132 0.68 4.49 -8.28
C ILE A 132 -0.33 3.97 -9.33
N GLY A 133 -0.16 4.37 -10.58
CA GLY A 133 -0.97 3.91 -11.71
C GLY A 133 -0.88 2.41 -12.01
N ALA A 134 0.11 1.71 -11.46
CA ALA A 134 0.18 0.25 -11.52
C ALA A 134 -0.90 -0.45 -10.68
N ALA A 135 -1.63 0.31 -9.83
CA ALA A 135 -2.65 -0.18 -8.90
C ALA A 135 -2.11 -1.27 -7.95
N ASP A 136 -0.86 -1.11 -7.53
CA ASP A 136 -0.16 -2.03 -6.63
C ASP A 136 0.54 -1.22 -5.52
N GLY A 137 -0.03 -1.26 -4.32
CA GLY A 137 0.48 -0.53 -3.16
C GLY A 137 1.90 -0.92 -2.77
N PRO A 138 2.21 -2.21 -2.62
CA PRO A 138 3.56 -2.69 -2.30
C PRO A 138 4.61 -2.25 -3.31
N THR A 139 4.33 -2.33 -4.62
CA THR A 139 5.22 -1.85 -5.67
C THR A 139 5.47 -0.34 -5.53
N SER A 140 4.43 0.43 -5.21
CA SER A 140 4.55 1.88 -5.04
C SER A 140 5.48 2.24 -3.88
N ILE A 141 5.40 1.51 -2.77
CA ILE A 141 6.30 1.68 -1.62
C ILE A 141 7.72 1.29 -2.01
N LEU A 142 7.92 0.10 -2.58
CA LEU A 142 9.23 -0.41 -2.97
C LEU A 142 9.96 0.57 -3.91
N VAL A 143 9.29 1.00 -4.98
CA VAL A 143 9.87 1.93 -5.95
C VAL A 143 10.22 3.27 -5.29
N SER A 144 9.31 3.78 -4.42
CA SER A 144 9.55 5.05 -3.72
C SER A 144 10.74 4.96 -2.76
N GLN A 145 10.96 3.81 -2.11
CA GLN A 145 12.12 3.56 -1.25
C GLN A 145 13.42 3.47 -2.06
N VAL A 146 13.43 2.66 -3.12
CA VAL A 146 14.61 2.49 -3.99
C VAL A 146 15.03 3.82 -4.62
N LEU A 147 14.07 4.62 -5.05
CA LEU A 147 14.32 5.95 -5.62
C LEU A 147 14.62 7.02 -4.54
N LYS A 148 14.44 6.69 -3.26
CA LYS A 148 14.56 7.63 -2.14
C LYS A 148 13.69 8.87 -2.31
N SER A 149 12.41 8.65 -2.66
CA SER A 149 11.44 9.73 -2.82
C SER A 149 11.19 10.44 -1.49
N ASN A 150 11.02 11.77 -1.55
CA ASN A 150 10.66 12.57 -0.39
C ASN A 150 9.19 12.39 0.04
N TYR A 151 8.38 11.74 -0.79
CA TYR A 151 6.92 11.63 -0.62
C TYR A 151 6.45 10.19 -0.34
N ILE A 152 7.31 9.29 0.17
CA ILE A 152 7.00 7.86 0.40
C ILE A 152 5.67 7.70 1.16
N GLY A 153 5.47 8.44 2.26
CA GLY A 153 4.25 8.34 3.06
C GLY A 153 3.00 8.75 2.29
N ALA A 154 3.05 9.87 1.57
CA ALA A 154 1.94 10.36 0.76
C ALA A 154 1.63 9.40 -0.40
N ILE A 155 2.66 8.87 -1.06
CA ILE A 155 2.54 7.90 -2.15
C ILE A 155 1.92 6.60 -1.64
N ALA A 156 2.34 6.10 -0.48
CA ALA A 156 1.75 4.90 0.13
C ALA A 156 0.26 5.08 0.40
N VAL A 157 -0.13 6.19 1.04
CA VAL A 157 -1.54 6.50 1.30
C VAL A 157 -2.34 6.60 0.01
N ALA A 158 -1.82 7.31 -1.01
CA ALA A 158 -2.49 7.46 -2.30
C ALA A 158 -2.63 6.12 -3.02
N ALA A 159 -1.58 5.28 -3.04
CA ALA A 159 -1.59 3.97 -3.68
C ALA A 159 -2.62 3.04 -3.06
N TYR A 160 -2.65 2.93 -1.73
CA TYR A 160 -3.63 2.07 -1.05
C TYR A 160 -5.06 2.60 -1.15
N SER A 161 -5.25 3.92 -1.11
CA SER A 161 -6.56 4.53 -1.34
C SER A 161 -7.07 4.25 -2.76
N TYR A 162 -6.18 4.33 -3.75
CA TYR A 162 -6.50 3.99 -5.13
C TYR A 162 -6.86 2.51 -5.27
N MET A 163 -6.08 1.61 -4.69
CA MET A 163 -6.39 0.17 -4.70
C MET A 163 -7.76 -0.13 -4.08
N ALA A 164 -8.11 0.53 -2.98
CA ALA A 164 -9.43 0.36 -2.35
C ALA A 164 -10.58 0.82 -3.24
N LEU A 165 -10.33 1.74 -4.18
CA LEU A 165 -11.33 2.24 -5.13
C LEU A 165 -11.45 1.36 -6.39
N VAL A 166 -10.42 0.57 -6.73
CA VAL A 166 -10.40 -0.26 -7.95
C VAL A 166 -11.64 -1.15 -8.07
N PRO A 167 -12.07 -1.91 -7.04
CA PRO A 167 -13.26 -2.75 -7.12
C PRO A 167 -14.56 -1.97 -7.34
N ILE A 168 -14.58 -0.68 -7.08
CA ILE A 168 -15.74 0.20 -7.27
C ILE A 168 -15.76 0.77 -8.69
N ILE A 169 -14.58 1.02 -9.26
CA ILE A 169 -14.44 1.70 -10.56
C ILE A 169 -14.45 0.71 -11.72
N GLN A 170 -14.14 -0.55 -11.46
CA GLN A 170 -13.86 -1.59 -12.44
C GLN A 170 -15.02 -2.58 -12.74
N PRO A 171 -16.27 -2.45 -12.26
CA PRO A 171 -17.34 -3.39 -12.61
C PRO A 171 -17.74 -3.35 -14.08
#